data_061a3e25ba6433d4d9faea63067a1eb0
#
_entry.id   061a3e25ba6433d4d9faea63067a1eb0
#
_cell.length_a   1.000
_cell.length_b   1.000
_cell.length_c   1.000
_cell.angle_alpha   90.00
_cell.angle_beta   90.00
_cell.angle_gamma   90.00
#
_symmetry.space_group_name_H-M   'P 1'
#
loop_
_entity.id
_entity.type
_entity.pdbx_description
1 polymer ?
#
loop_
_entity_poly.entity_id
_entity_poly.type
_entity_poly.pdbx_seq_one_letter_code
_entity_poly.pdbx_strand_id
1 'polypeptide(L)'
;MDLTAKDLRKIELFKNYERHNLSENLREYHFWLDALIYLHETLSEQKVEIRYWQKPSETLLKKFWFHGLSLHSILSGIRLQSVYYKEELNGKSIIDVGSAKVVLRAQLEAFLMYHHIYINPGNDDVKELRFNAWIYSSLLQRQNFPAKTEYGKKQKMKGSVELEKMRSFIAGLKSFKELSTKQQQSLLDAGSGKLFNHWTTILKETGFSEQNPFYTIYAILCIYAHSEGLSIIQMEYHPDGIENIVRQANIDLHNSKLLICLMINSIIRIYPEAKFKYDSLPVNTKYDLEIYCSMALGEHRFKGDN
;
A
#
# COMPACT_ATOMS: atom_id res chain seq x y z
N MET A 1 -30.14 -21.58 -13.92
CA MET A 1 -29.08 -21.51 -12.85
C MET A 1 -29.48 -20.35 -11.97
N ASP A 2 -29.92 -20.62 -10.75
CA ASP A 2 -30.35 -19.56 -9.83
C ASP A 2 -29.15 -18.79 -9.33
N LEU A 3 -29.18 -17.47 -9.49
CA LEU A 3 -28.11 -16.57 -9.02
C LEU A 3 -28.15 -16.52 -7.48
N THR A 4 -26.99 -16.63 -6.86
CA THR A 4 -26.87 -16.46 -5.40
C THR A 4 -26.97 -14.97 -5.03
N ALA A 5 -27.25 -14.66 -3.76
CA ALA A 5 -27.25 -13.28 -3.27
C ALA A 5 -25.90 -12.57 -3.54
N LYS A 6 -24.78 -13.31 -3.48
CA LYS A 6 -23.45 -12.82 -3.79
C LYS A 6 -23.27 -12.49 -5.28
N ASP A 7 -23.86 -13.31 -6.18
CA ASP A 7 -23.82 -13.04 -7.64
C ASP A 7 -24.63 -11.80 -7.99
N LEU A 8 -25.80 -11.63 -7.39
CA LEU A 8 -26.62 -10.44 -7.57
C LEU A 8 -25.90 -9.19 -7.09
N ARG A 9 -25.26 -9.26 -5.92
CA ARG A 9 -24.46 -8.15 -5.38
C ARG A 9 -23.27 -7.81 -6.26
N LYS A 10 -22.59 -8.80 -6.81
CA LYS A 10 -21.50 -8.62 -7.77
C LYS A 10 -21.95 -7.85 -9.02
N ILE A 11 -23.09 -8.25 -9.61
CA ILE A 11 -23.68 -7.56 -10.77
C ILE A 11 -24.03 -6.11 -10.43
N GLU A 12 -24.59 -5.86 -9.24
CA GLU A 12 -24.90 -4.52 -8.77
C GLU A 12 -23.64 -3.65 -8.65
N LEU A 13 -22.57 -4.16 -8.02
CA LEU A 13 -21.30 -3.43 -7.87
C LEU A 13 -20.67 -3.08 -9.22
N PHE A 14 -20.69 -3.99 -10.21
CA PHE A 14 -20.19 -3.69 -11.55
C PHE A 14 -21.03 -2.61 -12.24
N LYS A 15 -22.37 -2.70 -12.18
CA LYS A 15 -23.26 -1.66 -12.76
C LYS A 15 -23.03 -0.30 -12.11
N ASN A 16 -22.81 -0.27 -10.79
CA ASN A 16 -22.54 0.96 -10.07
C ASN A 16 -21.19 1.55 -10.47
N TYR A 17 -20.16 0.73 -10.61
CA TYR A 17 -18.82 1.18 -11.04
C TYR A 17 -18.87 1.90 -12.39
N GLU A 18 -19.62 1.40 -13.36
CA GLU A 18 -19.78 2.03 -14.69
C GLU A 18 -20.60 3.34 -14.66
N ARG A 19 -21.48 3.52 -13.68
CA ARG A 19 -22.41 4.65 -13.57
C ARG A 19 -21.96 5.74 -12.62
N HIS A 20 -21.11 5.41 -11.65
CA HIS A 20 -20.70 6.35 -10.61
C HIS A 20 -19.88 7.50 -11.17
N ASN A 21 -20.28 8.72 -10.81
CA ASN A 21 -19.45 9.90 -11.01
C ASN A 21 -18.34 9.98 -9.94
N LEU A 22 -17.41 10.92 -10.12
CA LEU A 22 -16.28 11.08 -9.20
C LEU A 22 -16.72 11.29 -7.74
N SER A 23 -17.80 12.04 -7.49
CA SER A 23 -18.30 12.32 -6.14
C SER A 23 -18.81 11.03 -5.45
N GLU A 24 -19.47 10.15 -6.19
CA GLU A 24 -19.94 8.85 -5.68
C GLU A 24 -18.78 7.91 -5.39
N ASN A 25 -17.80 7.86 -6.29
CA ASN A 25 -16.58 7.06 -6.09
C ASN A 25 -15.74 7.56 -4.91
N LEU A 26 -15.65 8.87 -4.67
CA LEU A 26 -15.00 9.45 -3.49
C LEU A 26 -15.72 9.04 -2.20
N ARG A 27 -17.06 9.03 -2.17
CA ARG A 27 -17.83 8.59 -1.00
C ARG A 27 -17.64 7.10 -0.71
N GLU A 28 -17.69 6.26 -1.74
CA GLU A 28 -17.46 4.82 -1.59
C GLU A 28 -16.02 4.53 -1.14
N TYR A 29 -15.06 5.24 -1.72
CA TYR A 29 -13.67 5.15 -1.31
C TYR A 29 -13.47 5.52 0.16
N HIS A 30 -14.08 6.61 0.59
CA HIS A 30 -14.04 7.06 1.99
C HIS A 30 -14.61 6.02 2.94
N PHE A 31 -15.72 5.39 2.58
CA PHE A 31 -16.32 4.29 3.35
C PHE A 31 -15.34 3.14 3.61
N TRP A 32 -14.61 2.69 2.58
CA TRP A 32 -13.64 1.61 2.74
C TRP A 32 -12.40 2.02 3.53
N LEU A 33 -11.97 3.27 3.37
CA LEU A 33 -10.86 3.83 4.15
C LEU A 33 -11.23 3.94 5.63
N ASP A 34 -12.45 4.40 5.93
CA ASP A 34 -12.99 4.49 7.29
C ASP A 34 -13.13 3.10 7.92
N ALA A 35 -13.62 2.12 7.18
CA ALA A 35 -13.67 0.73 7.64
C ALA A 35 -12.27 0.18 8.00
N LEU A 36 -11.24 0.47 7.20
CA LEU A 36 -9.87 0.10 7.50
C LEU A 36 -9.35 0.77 8.79
N ILE A 37 -9.59 2.06 8.94
CA ILE A 37 -9.18 2.85 10.12
C ILE A 37 -9.88 2.30 11.36
N TYR A 38 -11.18 2.05 11.30
CA TYR A 38 -11.96 1.45 12.40
C TYR A 38 -11.37 0.11 12.87
N LEU A 39 -11.02 -0.77 11.93
CA LEU A 39 -10.40 -2.05 12.28
C LEU A 39 -9.00 -1.85 12.88
N HIS A 40 -8.23 -0.85 12.40
CA HIS A 40 -6.91 -0.54 12.94
C HIS A 40 -6.98 0.05 14.36
N GLU A 41 -7.90 0.97 14.63
CA GLU A 41 -8.06 1.58 15.96
C GLU A 41 -8.38 0.54 17.03
N THR A 42 -9.14 -0.51 16.67
CA THR A 42 -9.42 -1.63 17.54
C THR A 42 -8.15 -2.33 18.06
N LEU A 43 -7.09 -2.38 17.25
CA LEU A 43 -5.80 -2.96 17.64
C LEU A 43 -5.08 -2.09 18.68
N SER A 44 -5.24 -0.77 18.61
CA SER A 44 -4.62 0.18 19.53
C SER A 44 -5.31 0.18 20.91
N GLU A 45 -6.63 -0.05 20.95
CA GLU A 45 -7.44 -0.08 22.17
C GLU A 45 -7.25 -1.36 22.98
N GLN A 46 -7.07 -2.47 22.28
CA GLN A 46 -6.82 -3.75 22.91
C GLN A 46 -5.31 -3.92 23.11
N LYS A 47 -4.86 -4.01 24.35
CA LYS A 47 -3.45 -4.32 24.67
C LYS A 47 -3.14 -5.77 24.28
N VAL A 48 -3.04 -6.00 22.96
CA VAL A 48 -2.72 -7.32 22.42
C VAL A 48 -1.24 -7.61 22.71
N GLU A 49 -0.95 -8.76 23.32
CA GLU A 49 0.41 -9.27 23.40
C GLU A 49 0.88 -9.66 21.99
N ILE A 50 1.63 -8.76 21.35
CA ILE A 50 2.23 -9.00 20.06
C ILE A 50 3.75 -9.12 20.19
N ARG A 51 4.35 -9.92 19.34
CA ARG A 51 5.81 -10.04 19.29
C ARG A 51 6.44 -8.71 18.88
N TYR A 52 7.66 -8.42 19.36
CA TYR A 52 8.34 -7.13 19.09
C TYR A 52 8.42 -6.78 17.60
N TRP A 53 8.58 -7.76 16.72
CA TRP A 53 8.67 -7.56 15.28
C TRP A 53 7.29 -7.35 14.62
N GLN A 54 6.19 -7.69 15.27
CA GLN A 54 4.83 -7.42 14.80
C GLN A 54 4.38 -6.00 15.11
N LYS A 55 4.84 -5.39 16.19
CA LYS A 55 4.43 -4.05 16.61
C LYS A 55 4.57 -2.98 15.52
N PRO A 56 5.65 -2.92 14.72
CA PRO A 56 5.76 -1.95 13.63
C PRO A 56 4.79 -2.19 12.46
N SER A 57 4.09 -3.33 12.39
CA SER A 57 3.06 -3.54 11.38
C SER A 57 1.91 -2.53 11.50
N GLU A 58 1.55 -2.14 12.73
CA GLU A 58 0.55 -1.09 12.99
C GLU A 58 1.02 0.27 12.42
N THR A 59 2.31 0.60 12.57
CA THR A 59 2.87 1.83 12.01
C THR A 59 2.89 1.79 10.49
N LEU A 60 3.21 0.64 9.88
CA LEU A 60 3.18 0.47 8.43
C LEU A 60 1.74 0.53 7.90
N LEU A 61 0.79 -0.06 8.61
CA LEU A 61 -0.64 0.05 8.33
C LEU A 61 -1.11 1.51 8.41
N LYS A 62 -0.68 2.24 9.45
CA LYS A 62 -0.96 3.67 9.60
C LYS A 62 -0.41 4.47 8.43
N LYS A 63 0.83 4.20 7.99
CA LYS A 63 1.41 4.81 6.79
C LYS A 63 0.57 4.52 5.55
N PHE A 64 0.09 3.29 5.39
CA PHE A 64 -0.75 2.89 4.26
C PHE A 64 -2.05 3.71 4.19
N TRP A 65 -2.81 3.82 5.29
CA TRP A 65 -4.06 4.57 5.24
C TRP A 65 -3.85 6.09 5.24
N PHE A 66 -2.71 6.64 5.73
CA PHE A 66 -2.35 8.03 5.51
C PHE A 66 -2.15 8.34 4.01
N HIS A 67 -1.55 7.43 3.24
CA HIS A 67 -1.50 7.57 1.79
C HIS A 67 -2.91 7.57 1.19
N GLY A 68 -3.81 6.72 1.70
CA GLY A 68 -5.21 6.71 1.30
C GLY A 68 -5.92 8.05 1.54
N LEU A 69 -5.76 8.65 2.72
CA LEU A 69 -6.32 9.98 3.04
C LEU A 69 -5.75 11.06 2.12
N SER A 70 -4.43 11.02 1.87
CA SER A 70 -3.77 11.97 0.97
C SER A 70 -4.31 11.85 -0.45
N LEU A 71 -4.48 10.61 -0.94
CA LEU A 71 -5.05 10.35 -2.26
C LEU A 71 -6.48 10.90 -2.38
N HIS A 72 -7.33 10.62 -1.38
CA HIS A 72 -8.69 11.16 -1.32
C HIS A 72 -8.68 12.69 -1.39
N SER A 73 -7.83 13.34 -0.60
CA SER A 73 -7.72 14.81 -0.56
C SER A 73 -7.30 15.39 -1.91
N ILE A 74 -6.30 14.81 -2.57
CA ILE A 74 -5.81 15.26 -3.89
C ILE A 74 -6.90 15.11 -4.95
N LEU A 75 -7.61 13.98 -4.97
CA LEU A 75 -8.64 13.68 -5.96
C LEU A 75 -9.98 14.36 -5.69
N SER A 76 -10.22 14.82 -4.46
CA SER A 76 -11.34 15.71 -4.12
C SER A 76 -11.15 17.14 -4.65
N GLY A 77 -9.94 17.47 -5.09
CA GLY A 77 -9.56 18.76 -5.64
C GLY A 77 -8.86 19.68 -4.63
N ILE A 78 -7.71 20.16 -5.03
CA ILE A 78 -6.89 21.11 -4.27
C ILE A 78 -7.32 22.53 -4.63
N ARG A 79 -7.74 23.31 -3.65
CA ARG A 79 -8.06 24.72 -3.86
C ARG A 79 -6.80 25.56 -4.00
N LEU A 80 -6.70 26.28 -5.11
CA LEU A 80 -5.65 27.27 -5.29
C LEU A 80 -5.93 28.47 -4.38
N GLN A 81 -4.92 28.82 -3.56
CA GLN A 81 -4.89 30.05 -2.78
C GLN A 81 -3.55 30.72 -3.04
N SER A 82 -3.57 31.86 -3.71
CA SER A 82 -2.34 32.60 -4.00
C SER A 82 -2.58 34.10 -3.88
N VAL A 83 -1.62 34.78 -3.27
CA VAL A 83 -1.59 36.24 -3.16
C VAL A 83 -1.20 36.88 -4.50
N TYR A 84 -0.54 36.13 -5.39
CA TYR A 84 0.00 36.64 -6.66
C TYR A 84 -0.87 36.35 -7.87
N TYR A 85 -1.79 35.38 -7.78
CA TYR A 85 -2.68 35.07 -8.89
C TYR A 85 -3.88 36.03 -8.92
N LYS A 86 -4.29 36.37 -10.14
CA LYS A 86 -5.51 37.13 -10.37
C LYS A 86 -6.72 36.37 -9.81
N GLU A 87 -7.79 37.08 -9.51
CA GLU A 87 -9.04 36.55 -8.94
C GLU A 87 -9.59 35.36 -9.73
N GLU A 88 -9.35 35.31 -11.04
CA GLU A 88 -9.78 34.22 -11.95
C GLU A 88 -9.24 32.82 -11.58
N LEU A 89 -8.09 32.72 -10.91
CA LEU A 89 -7.49 31.44 -10.50
C LEU A 89 -7.71 31.16 -9.02
N ASN A 90 -7.99 32.18 -8.23
CA ASN A 90 -8.18 32.06 -6.78
C ASN A 90 -9.49 31.31 -6.47
N GLY A 91 -9.42 30.28 -5.68
CA GLY A 91 -10.57 29.46 -5.31
C GLY A 91 -10.93 28.34 -6.30
N LYS A 92 -10.27 28.26 -7.48
CA LYS A 92 -10.44 27.11 -8.38
C LYS A 92 -9.92 25.83 -7.72
N SER A 93 -10.64 24.76 -7.95
CA SER A 93 -10.25 23.41 -7.52
C SER A 93 -9.55 22.69 -8.65
N ILE A 94 -8.38 22.11 -8.39
CA ILE A 94 -7.57 21.35 -9.34
C ILE A 94 -7.46 19.91 -8.84
N ILE A 95 -7.76 18.95 -9.70
CA ILE A 95 -7.49 17.53 -9.47
C ILE A 95 -6.10 17.22 -10.01
N ASP A 96 -5.15 16.94 -9.12
CA ASP A 96 -3.76 16.63 -9.49
C ASP A 96 -3.58 15.11 -9.61
N VAL A 97 -3.91 14.56 -10.79
CA VAL A 97 -3.76 13.13 -11.08
C VAL A 97 -2.29 12.68 -11.12
N GLY A 98 -1.34 13.58 -11.38
CA GLY A 98 0.08 13.28 -11.37
C GLY A 98 0.55 12.94 -9.95
N SER A 99 0.34 13.85 -9.00
CA SER A 99 0.64 13.62 -7.59
C SER A 99 -0.16 12.45 -6.99
N ALA A 100 -1.42 12.27 -7.41
CA ALA A 100 -2.24 11.14 -7.00
C ALA A 100 -1.56 9.80 -7.31
N LYS A 101 -0.99 9.64 -8.52
CA LYS A 101 -0.28 8.42 -8.93
C LYS A 101 0.98 8.17 -8.10
N VAL A 102 1.73 9.21 -7.73
CA VAL A 102 2.90 9.08 -6.83
C VAL A 102 2.46 8.57 -5.45
N VAL A 103 1.36 9.12 -4.90
CA VAL A 103 0.82 8.69 -3.61
C VAL A 103 0.26 7.26 -3.69
N LEU A 104 -0.44 6.91 -4.78
CA LEU A 104 -0.95 5.56 -5.01
C LEU A 104 0.19 4.53 -5.09
N ARG A 105 1.32 4.87 -5.74
CA ARG A 105 2.51 4.03 -5.72
C ARG A 105 3.03 3.81 -4.31
N ALA A 106 3.16 4.87 -3.51
CA ALA A 106 3.63 4.76 -2.14
C ALA A 106 2.68 3.90 -1.27
N GLN A 107 1.37 3.98 -1.52
CA GLN A 107 0.37 3.13 -0.88
C GLN A 107 0.54 1.66 -1.29
N LEU A 108 0.70 1.38 -2.59
CA LEU A 108 0.95 0.03 -3.10
C LEU A 108 2.24 -0.56 -2.51
N GLU A 109 3.35 0.19 -2.50
CA GLU A 109 4.61 -0.27 -1.91
C GLU A 109 4.49 -0.54 -0.39
N ALA A 110 3.70 0.25 0.35
CA ALA A 110 3.40 -0.02 1.75
C ALA A 110 2.61 -1.32 1.93
N PHE A 111 1.60 -1.59 1.09
CA PHE A 111 0.87 -2.86 1.06
C PHE A 111 1.80 -4.04 0.75
N LEU A 112 2.63 -3.93 -0.28
CA LEU A 112 3.57 -4.97 -0.70
C LEU A 112 4.56 -5.31 0.42
N MET A 113 5.13 -4.31 1.10
CA MET A 113 6.02 -4.53 2.24
C MET A 113 5.29 -5.16 3.42
N TYR A 114 4.05 -4.74 3.70
CA TYR A 114 3.23 -5.36 4.74
C TYR A 114 3.00 -6.85 4.46
N HIS A 115 2.62 -7.18 3.24
CA HIS A 115 2.41 -8.55 2.81
C HIS A 115 3.70 -9.37 2.84
N HIS A 116 4.80 -8.82 2.31
CA HIS A 116 6.11 -9.47 2.26
C HIS A 116 6.64 -9.82 3.65
N ILE A 117 6.48 -8.94 4.64
CA ILE A 117 7.02 -9.17 5.98
C ILE A 117 6.07 -10.02 6.84
N TYR A 118 4.77 -9.73 6.82
CA TYR A 118 3.84 -10.23 7.83
C TYR A 118 2.88 -11.31 7.34
N ILE A 119 2.58 -11.38 6.03
CA ILE A 119 1.56 -12.29 5.48
C ILE A 119 2.18 -13.48 4.78
N ASN A 120 3.04 -13.24 3.76
CA ASN A 120 3.52 -14.27 2.86
C ASN A 120 4.34 -15.38 3.55
N PRO A 121 5.30 -15.09 4.44
CA PRO A 121 6.01 -16.16 5.10
C PRO A 121 5.09 -16.97 6.02
N GLY A 122 5.01 -18.28 5.77
CA GLY A 122 4.19 -19.19 6.59
C GLY A 122 4.75 -19.43 7.99
N ASN A 123 6.04 -19.12 8.25
CA ASN A 123 6.68 -19.32 9.54
C ASN A 123 7.22 -18.01 10.12
N ASP A 124 7.22 -17.93 11.44
CA ASP A 124 7.56 -16.71 12.18
C ASP A 124 9.05 -16.38 12.14
N ASP A 125 9.94 -17.36 12.01
CA ASP A 125 11.39 -17.13 11.91
C ASP A 125 11.76 -16.39 10.61
N VAL A 126 11.09 -16.72 9.50
CA VAL A 126 11.27 -15.98 8.23
C VAL A 126 10.65 -14.60 8.31
N LYS A 127 9.51 -14.42 8.96
CA LYS A 127 8.91 -13.08 9.18
C LYS A 127 9.84 -12.21 10.00
N GLU A 128 10.40 -12.75 11.05
CA GLU A 128 11.38 -12.08 11.93
C GLU A 128 12.65 -11.69 11.16
N LEU A 129 13.18 -12.57 10.32
CA LEU A 129 14.30 -12.25 9.44
C LEU A 129 13.95 -11.11 8.46
N ARG A 130 12.81 -11.20 7.76
CA ARG A 130 12.37 -10.16 6.82
C ARG A 130 12.20 -8.81 7.50
N PHE A 131 11.60 -8.78 8.68
CA PHE A 131 11.45 -7.57 9.48
C PHE A 131 12.81 -6.98 9.88
N ASN A 132 13.68 -7.80 10.48
CA ASN A 132 14.99 -7.31 10.93
C ASN A 132 15.88 -6.87 9.77
N ALA A 133 15.86 -7.57 8.63
CA ALA A 133 16.55 -7.15 7.42
C ALA A 133 16.06 -5.79 6.91
N TRP A 134 14.75 -5.54 6.96
CA TRP A 134 14.16 -4.26 6.57
C TRP A 134 14.62 -3.11 7.45
N ILE A 135 14.56 -3.28 8.76
CA ILE A 135 15.03 -2.26 9.72
C ILE A 135 16.54 -2.05 9.62
N TYR A 136 17.31 -3.15 9.58
CA TYR A 136 18.77 -3.12 9.46
C TYR A 136 19.23 -2.35 8.22
N SER A 137 18.64 -2.64 7.06
CA SER A 137 18.92 -1.92 5.81
C SER A 137 18.65 -0.42 5.94
N SER A 138 17.55 -0.04 6.59
CA SER A 138 17.19 1.37 6.81
C SER A 138 18.19 2.09 7.75
N LEU A 139 18.65 1.40 8.78
CA LEU A 139 19.67 1.92 9.70
C LEU A 139 21.02 2.07 9.01
N LEU A 140 21.43 1.09 8.18
CA LEU A 140 22.65 1.20 7.37
C LEU A 140 22.61 2.41 6.44
N GLN A 141 21.52 2.61 5.71
CA GLN A 141 21.35 3.77 4.83
C GLN A 141 21.47 5.09 5.62
N ARG A 142 20.88 5.15 6.83
CA ARG A 142 20.98 6.34 7.68
C ARG A 142 22.42 6.67 8.09
N GLN A 143 23.30 5.66 8.22
CA GLN A 143 24.72 5.90 8.53
C GLN A 143 25.47 6.63 7.40
N ASN A 144 25.00 6.56 6.17
CA ASN A 144 25.59 7.25 5.02
C ASN A 144 25.25 8.74 4.98
N PHE A 145 24.23 9.21 5.73
CA PHE A 145 23.90 10.63 5.76
C PHE A 145 24.93 11.44 6.58
N PRO A 146 25.35 12.60 6.08
CA PRO A 146 26.30 13.45 6.80
C PRO A 146 25.67 14.01 8.09
N ALA A 147 26.32 13.86 9.21
CA ALA A 147 25.93 14.41 10.51
C ALA A 147 26.72 15.68 10.81
N LYS A 148 26.14 16.85 10.50
CA LYS A 148 26.82 18.16 10.71
C LYS A 148 26.54 18.76 12.10
N THR A 149 25.43 18.39 12.76
CA THR A 149 25.07 18.89 14.09
C THR A 149 25.49 17.91 15.19
N GLU A 150 25.72 18.41 16.41
CA GLU A 150 26.02 17.56 17.58
C GLU A 150 24.90 16.54 17.84
N TYR A 151 23.65 16.96 17.68
CA TYR A 151 22.49 16.04 17.74
C TYR A 151 22.60 14.93 16.69
N GLY A 152 22.90 15.27 15.43
CA GLY A 152 23.08 14.33 14.34
C GLY A 152 24.21 13.33 14.61
N LYS A 153 25.38 13.81 15.11
CA LYS A 153 26.53 12.96 15.50
C LYS A 153 26.13 11.97 16.60
N LYS A 154 25.41 12.45 17.64
CA LYS A 154 24.94 11.60 18.74
C LYS A 154 23.96 10.54 18.27
N GLN A 155 23.04 10.89 17.33
CA GLN A 155 22.10 9.92 16.73
C GLN A 155 22.84 8.89 15.86
N LYS A 156 23.85 9.31 15.12
CA LYS A 156 24.68 8.41 14.32
C LYS A 156 25.45 7.39 15.19
N MET A 157 26.04 7.84 16.30
CA MET A 157 26.68 6.94 17.27
C MET A 157 25.70 5.92 17.87
N LYS A 158 24.51 6.37 18.30
CA LYS A 158 23.46 5.44 18.79
C LYS A 158 23.07 4.43 17.72
N GLY A 159 22.90 4.87 16.48
CA GLY A 159 22.57 4.00 15.36
C GLY A 159 23.66 2.96 15.06
N SER A 160 24.94 3.28 15.22
CA SER A 160 26.03 2.31 15.04
C SER A 160 25.96 1.19 16.09
N VAL A 161 25.68 1.52 17.36
CA VAL A 161 25.53 0.52 18.43
C VAL A 161 24.32 -0.37 18.16
N GLU A 162 23.23 0.20 17.68
CA GLU A 162 22.02 -0.54 17.35
C GLU A 162 22.24 -1.48 16.17
N LEU A 163 22.96 -1.04 15.14
CA LEU A 163 23.34 -1.87 13.99
C LEU A 163 24.14 -3.11 14.41
N GLU A 164 25.14 -2.97 15.28
CA GLU A 164 25.96 -4.11 15.75
C GLU A 164 25.09 -5.12 16.53
N LYS A 165 24.17 -4.64 17.37
CA LYS A 165 23.21 -5.50 18.07
C LYS A 165 22.33 -6.26 17.08
N MET A 166 21.77 -5.56 16.08
CA MET A 166 20.92 -6.17 15.05
C MET A 166 21.70 -7.14 14.17
N ARG A 167 22.93 -6.82 13.79
CA ARG A 167 23.82 -7.70 13.03
C ARG A 167 23.99 -9.04 13.74
N SER A 168 24.33 -8.99 15.03
CA SER A 168 24.50 -10.18 15.88
C SER A 168 23.20 -10.97 16.02
N PHE A 169 22.07 -10.27 16.19
CA PHE A 169 20.75 -10.88 16.29
C PHE A 169 20.37 -11.60 14.99
N ILE A 170 20.46 -10.93 13.83
CA ILE A 170 20.17 -11.50 12.51
C ILE A 170 21.01 -12.76 12.26
N ALA A 171 22.32 -12.70 12.56
CA ALA A 171 23.22 -13.84 12.41
C ALA A 171 22.84 -15.06 13.26
N GLY A 172 22.08 -14.85 14.34
CA GLY A 172 21.57 -15.91 15.21
C GLY A 172 20.35 -16.64 14.64
N LEU A 173 19.55 -16.02 13.76
CA LEU A 173 18.31 -16.56 13.22
C LEU A 173 18.56 -17.81 12.38
N LYS A 174 17.65 -18.80 12.48
CA LYS A 174 17.73 -20.05 11.71
C LYS A 174 17.61 -19.77 10.21
N SER A 175 16.61 -19.00 9.83
CA SER A 175 16.37 -18.59 8.44
C SER A 175 17.54 -17.82 7.81
N PHE A 176 18.30 -17.05 8.61
CA PHE A 176 19.53 -16.42 8.14
C PHE A 176 20.61 -17.46 7.82
N LYS A 177 20.78 -18.48 8.65
CA LYS A 177 21.77 -19.54 8.44
C LYS A 177 21.45 -20.42 7.21
N GLU A 178 20.19 -20.45 6.78
CA GLU A 178 19.72 -21.12 5.57
C GLU A 178 20.04 -20.36 4.27
N LEU A 179 20.39 -19.05 4.38
CA LEU A 179 20.85 -18.25 3.24
C LEU A 179 22.25 -18.73 2.78
N SER A 180 22.52 -18.58 1.48
CA SER A 180 23.87 -18.82 0.96
C SER A 180 24.88 -17.85 1.60
N THR A 181 26.15 -18.24 1.71
CA THR A 181 27.23 -17.41 2.27
C THR A 181 27.29 -16.01 1.62
N LYS A 182 27.11 -15.95 0.29
CA LYS A 182 27.05 -14.69 -0.46
C LYS A 182 25.87 -13.80 -0.03
N GLN A 183 24.70 -14.39 0.19
CA GLN A 183 23.53 -13.65 0.66
C GLN A 183 23.70 -13.18 2.11
N GLN A 184 24.22 -14.04 2.99
CA GLN A 184 24.52 -13.67 4.38
C GLN A 184 25.46 -12.45 4.43
N GLN A 185 26.57 -12.51 3.69
CA GLN A 185 27.54 -11.41 3.63
C GLN A 185 26.91 -10.15 3.03
N SER A 186 26.22 -10.25 1.90
CA SER A 186 25.56 -9.09 1.28
C SER A 186 24.50 -8.44 2.18
N LEU A 187 23.75 -9.23 2.95
CA LEU A 187 22.76 -8.70 3.90
C LEU A 187 23.45 -7.90 5.01
N LEU A 188 24.53 -8.43 5.59
CA LEU A 188 25.20 -7.80 6.73
C LEU A 188 26.08 -6.61 6.32
N ASP A 189 26.63 -6.58 5.11
CA ASP A 189 27.57 -5.55 4.68
C ASP A 189 26.87 -4.41 3.91
N ALA A 190 25.92 -4.74 3.03
CA ALA A 190 25.22 -3.76 2.19
C ALA A 190 23.75 -3.52 2.60
N GLY A 191 23.18 -4.43 3.38
CA GLY A 191 21.76 -4.43 3.71
C GLY A 191 20.89 -4.92 2.54
N SER A 192 19.79 -5.54 2.86
CA SER A 192 18.76 -5.92 1.86
C SER A 192 17.38 -5.91 2.51
N GLY A 193 16.74 -4.74 2.51
CA GLY A 193 15.43 -4.55 3.17
C GLY A 193 14.31 -5.40 2.60
N LYS A 194 14.49 -5.98 1.43
CA LYS A 194 13.55 -6.88 0.75
C LYS A 194 14.11 -8.30 0.60
N LEU A 195 15.15 -8.66 1.36
CA LEU A 195 15.83 -9.95 1.26
C LEU A 195 16.15 -10.36 -0.19
N PHE A 196 16.79 -9.45 -0.94
CA PHE A 196 17.21 -9.64 -2.34
C PHE A 196 16.07 -9.72 -3.36
N ASN A 197 14.81 -9.53 -2.93
CA ASN A 197 13.67 -9.52 -3.83
C ASN A 197 13.52 -8.17 -4.55
N HIS A 198 13.16 -8.22 -5.82
CA HIS A 198 12.69 -7.07 -6.57
C HIS A 198 11.20 -6.83 -6.31
N TRP A 199 10.70 -5.63 -6.58
CA TRP A 199 9.28 -5.32 -6.44
C TRP A 199 8.38 -6.24 -7.26
N THR A 200 8.81 -6.65 -8.44
CA THR A 200 8.10 -7.62 -9.30
C THR A 200 7.97 -9.00 -8.65
N THR A 201 8.99 -9.44 -7.91
CA THR A 201 8.94 -10.68 -7.13
C THR A 201 7.94 -10.55 -5.98
N ILE A 202 7.98 -9.43 -5.24
CA ILE A 202 7.06 -9.17 -4.14
C ILE A 202 5.61 -9.05 -4.63
N LEU A 203 5.38 -8.43 -5.80
CA LEU A 203 4.07 -8.42 -6.45
C LEU A 203 3.56 -9.86 -6.69
N LYS A 204 4.40 -10.75 -7.22
CA LYS A 204 4.03 -12.17 -7.40
C LYS A 204 3.75 -12.88 -6.06
N GLU A 205 4.50 -12.56 -5.01
CA GLU A 205 4.25 -13.10 -3.66
C GLU A 205 2.86 -12.74 -3.12
N THR A 206 2.29 -11.62 -3.52
CA THR A 206 0.93 -11.20 -3.10
C THR A 206 -0.19 -11.88 -3.89
N GLY A 207 0.14 -12.74 -4.86
CA GLY A 207 -0.82 -13.33 -5.78
C GLY A 207 -1.07 -12.49 -7.04
N PHE A 208 -0.38 -11.37 -7.22
CA PHE A 208 -0.45 -10.56 -8.43
C PHE A 208 0.37 -11.20 -9.55
N SER A 209 -0.30 -11.95 -10.43
CA SER A 209 0.31 -12.53 -11.63
C SER A 209 0.64 -11.43 -12.67
N GLU A 210 1.39 -11.79 -13.71
CA GLU A 210 1.69 -10.85 -14.82
C GLU A 210 0.43 -10.39 -15.56
N GLN A 211 -0.65 -11.16 -15.52
CA GLN A 211 -1.97 -10.81 -16.07
C GLN A 211 -2.79 -9.93 -15.12
N ASN A 212 -2.33 -9.73 -13.88
CA ASN A 212 -3.02 -8.90 -12.91
C ASN A 212 -2.84 -7.42 -13.24
N PRO A 213 -3.91 -6.59 -13.17
CA PRO A 213 -3.80 -5.15 -13.40
C PRO A 213 -2.73 -4.46 -12.56
N PHE A 214 -2.54 -4.85 -11.30
CA PHE A 214 -1.55 -4.24 -10.41
C PHE A 214 -0.10 -4.42 -10.88
N TYR A 215 0.20 -5.47 -11.64
CA TYR A 215 1.52 -5.64 -12.24
C TYR A 215 1.81 -4.55 -13.29
N THR A 216 0.84 -4.27 -14.17
CA THR A 216 0.93 -3.17 -15.15
C THR A 216 0.84 -1.80 -14.49
N ILE A 217 -0.09 -1.62 -13.54
CA ILE A 217 -0.27 -0.37 -12.80
C ILE A 217 1.02 0.02 -12.08
N TYR A 218 1.73 -0.91 -11.45
CA TYR A 218 3.00 -0.61 -10.79
C TYR A 218 4.01 0.03 -11.76
N ALA A 219 4.14 -0.51 -12.97
CA ALA A 219 5.03 0.06 -13.99
C ALA A 219 4.63 1.49 -14.37
N ILE A 220 3.33 1.74 -14.59
CA ILE A 220 2.80 3.08 -14.88
C ILE A 220 3.08 4.05 -13.73
N LEU A 221 2.83 3.64 -12.49
CA LEU A 221 3.07 4.46 -11.31
C LEU A 221 4.56 4.81 -11.12
N CYS A 222 5.47 3.92 -11.56
CA CYS A 222 6.91 4.21 -11.58
C CYS A 222 7.27 5.37 -12.51
N ILE A 223 6.65 5.44 -13.69
CA ILE A 223 6.86 6.51 -14.68
C ILE A 223 6.55 7.88 -14.07
N TYR A 224 5.41 7.99 -13.36
CA TYR A 224 5.03 9.24 -12.69
C TYR A 224 5.93 9.61 -11.52
N ALA A 225 6.33 8.63 -10.72
CA ALA A 225 7.17 8.88 -9.54
C ALA A 225 8.61 9.29 -9.90
N HIS A 226 9.11 8.90 -11.07
CA HIS A 226 10.44 9.27 -11.55
C HIS A 226 10.42 10.45 -12.54
N SER A 227 9.25 11.08 -12.75
CA SER A 227 9.08 12.22 -13.68
C SER A 227 9.65 11.91 -15.08
N GLU A 228 9.43 10.68 -15.56
CA GLU A 228 9.86 10.28 -16.89
C GLU A 228 9.09 11.03 -17.99
N GLY A 229 9.71 11.20 -19.16
CA GLY A 229 9.13 11.99 -20.26
C GLY A 229 7.71 11.60 -20.64
N LEU A 230 7.35 10.31 -20.53
CA LEU A 230 6.00 9.85 -20.79
C LEU A 230 4.97 10.44 -19.82
N SER A 231 5.32 10.63 -18.53
CA SER A 231 4.42 11.27 -17.56
C SER A 231 4.13 12.71 -17.91
N ILE A 232 5.13 13.45 -18.40
CA ILE A 232 4.97 14.83 -18.84
C ILE A 232 4.06 14.91 -20.07
N ILE A 233 4.32 14.07 -21.08
CA ILE A 233 3.49 14.00 -22.29
C ILE A 233 2.03 13.66 -21.92
N GLN A 234 1.81 12.73 -20.99
CA GLN A 234 0.45 12.37 -20.55
C GLN A 234 -0.24 13.49 -19.76
N MET A 235 0.52 14.33 -19.06
CA MET A 235 -0.03 15.51 -18.36
C MET A 235 -0.34 16.67 -19.31
N GLU A 236 0.47 16.86 -20.37
CA GLU A 236 0.26 17.91 -21.37
C GLU A 236 -0.86 17.55 -22.35
N TYR A 237 -0.91 16.29 -22.79
CA TYR A 237 -1.84 15.83 -23.81
C TYR A 237 -3.16 15.36 -23.19
N HIS A 238 -4.06 16.29 -22.94
CA HIS A 238 -5.44 16.02 -22.49
C HIS A 238 -6.45 16.41 -23.58
N PRO A 239 -6.59 15.62 -24.68
CA PRO A 239 -7.52 15.93 -25.75
C PRO A 239 -8.97 16.05 -25.27
N ASP A 240 -9.35 15.28 -24.23
CA ASP A 240 -10.69 15.25 -23.66
C ASP A 240 -10.83 16.16 -22.41
N GLY A 241 -9.85 17.03 -22.14
CA GLY A 241 -9.91 18.02 -21.07
C GLY A 241 -10.24 17.42 -19.69
N ILE A 242 -11.25 17.99 -19.01
CA ILE A 242 -11.63 17.62 -17.66
C ILE A 242 -12.21 16.19 -17.55
N GLU A 243 -12.83 15.67 -18.61
CA GLU A 243 -13.39 14.32 -18.60
C GLU A 243 -12.31 13.25 -18.46
N ASN A 244 -11.16 13.43 -19.12
CA ASN A 244 -10.03 12.54 -18.96
C ASN A 244 -9.43 12.60 -17.54
N ILE A 245 -9.34 13.80 -16.96
CA ILE A 245 -8.88 13.97 -15.57
C ILE A 245 -9.80 13.22 -14.61
N VAL A 246 -11.11 13.37 -14.74
CA VAL A 246 -12.12 12.67 -13.93
C VAL A 246 -12.03 11.15 -14.13
N ARG A 247 -11.85 10.68 -15.37
CA ARG A 247 -11.67 9.25 -15.65
C ARG A 247 -10.41 8.70 -14.98
N GLN A 248 -9.28 9.38 -15.07
CA GLN A 248 -8.05 8.97 -14.40
C GLN A 248 -8.20 8.97 -12.87
N ALA A 249 -8.84 10.00 -12.30
CA ALA A 249 -9.13 10.07 -10.88
C ALA A 249 -9.97 8.88 -10.41
N ASN A 250 -11.00 8.50 -11.17
CA ASN A 250 -11.84 7.33 -10.87
C ASN A 250 -11.04 6.02 -10.92
N ILE A 251 -10.13 5.86 -11.89
CA ILE A 251 -9.23 4.69 -11.98
C ILE A 251 -8.31 4.61 -10.75
N ASP A 252 -7.70 5.73 -10.36
CA ASP A 252 -6.78 5.78 -9.22
C ASP A 252 -7.50 5.51 -7.89
N LEU A 253 -8.73 6.06 -7.70
CA LEU A 253 -9.59 5.74 -6.56
C LEU A 253 -9.97 4.25 -6.52
N HIS A 254 -10.33 3.68 -7.66
CA HIS A 254 -10.70 2.26 -7.75
C HIS A 254 -9.52 1.37 -7.36
N ASN A 255 -8.33 1.62 -7.93
CA ASN A 255 -7.13 0.85 -7.61
C ASN A 255 -6.78 0.94 -6.13
N SER A 256 -6.83 2.15 -5.54
CA SER A 256 -6.58 2.33 -4.11
C SER A 256 -7.64 1.63 -3.25
N LYS A 257 -8.93 1.66 -3.64
CA LYS A 257 -10.01 0.93 -2.97
C LYS A 257 -9.74 -0.58 -2.94
N LEU A 258 -9.31 -1.15 -4.06
CA LEU A 258 -8.93 -2.57 -4.12
C LEU A 258 -7.77 -2.89 -3.17
N LEU A 259 -6.76 -2.02 -3.08
CA LEU A 259 -5.65 -2.17 -2.12
C LEU A 259 -6.14 -2.06 -0.67
N ILE A 260 -7.09 -1.16 -0.37
CA ILE A 260 -7.68 -1.05 0.97
C ILE A 260 -8.40 -2.35 1.34
N CYS A 261 -9.20 -2.92 0.44
CA CYS A 261 -9.88 -4.19 0.67
C CYS A 261 -8.89 -5.35 0.91
N LEU A 262 -7.81 -5.43 0.14
CA LEU A 262 -6.74 -6.41 0.35
C LEU A 262 -6.02 -6.19 1.69
N MET A 263 -5.80 -4.93 2.11
CA MET A 263 -5.20 -4.63 3.41
C MET A 263 -6.13 -5.04 4.55
N ILE A 264 -7.44 -4.77 4.46
CA ILE A 264 -8.44 -5.26 5.43
C ILE A 264 -8.36 -6.79 5.53
N ASN A 265 -8.37 -7.50 4.39
CA ASN A 265 -8.23 -8.96 4.37
C ASN A 265 -6.91 -9.43 5.00
N SER A 266 -5.84 -8.65 4.86
CA SER A 266 -4.54 -8.98 5.45
C SER A 266 -4.53 -8.82 6.97
N ILE A 267 -5.09 -7.73 7.51
CA ILE A 267 -5.09 -7.49 8.96
C ILE A 267 -6.00 -8.46 9.71
N ILE A 268 -7.16 -8.84 9.18
CA ILE A 268 -8.04 -9.83 9.81
C ILE A 268 -7.43 -11.24 9.87
N ARG A 269 -6.41 -11.52 9.05
CA ARG A 269 -5.65 -12.78 9.08
C ARG A 269 -4.56 -12.80 10.15
N ILE A 270 -4.02 -11.63 10.51
CA ILE A 270 -2.95 -11.50 11.50
C ILE A 270 -3.51 -11.30 12.89
N TYR A 271 -4.59 -10.50 13.03
CA TYR A 271 -5.11 -10.02 14.30
C TYR A 271 -6.51 -10.59 14.55
N PRO A 272 -6.66 -11.53 15.52
CA PRO A 272 -7.97 -12.09 15.89
C PRO A 272 -8.98 -11.02 16.30
N GLU A 273 -8.52 -9.93 16.92
CA GLU A 273 -9.36 -8.82 17.37
C GLU A 273 -9.97 -8.05 16.19
N ALA A 274 -9.16 -7.80 15.16
CA ALA A 274 -9.66 -7.21 13.90
C ALA A 274 -10.66 -8.15 13.23
N LYS A 275 -10.42 -9.46 13.27
CA LYS A 275 -11.34 -10.48 12.75
C LYS A 275 -12.67 -10.45 13.48
N PHE A 276 -12.66 -10.37 14.81
CA PHE A 276 -13.89 -10.29 15.62
C PHE A 276 -14.72 -9.04 15.24
N LYS A 277 -14.08 -7.88 15.10
CA LYS A 277 -14.77 -6.65 14.67
C LYS A 277 -15.27 -6.74 13.22
N TYR A 278 -14.47 -7.31 12.33
CA TYR A 278 -14.88 -7.57 10.96
C TYR A 278 -16.13 -8.48 10.91
N ASP A 279 -16.20 -9.51 11.73
CA ASP A 279 -17.33 -10.45 11.76
C ASP A 279 -18.64 -9.76 12.18
N SER A 280 -18.56 -8.65 12.95
CA SER A 280 -19.72 -7.83 13.34
C SER A 280 -20.21 -6.87 12.24
N LEU A 281 -19.46 -6.69 11.14
CA LEU A 281 -19.88 -5.84 10.03
C LEU A 281 -21.11 -6.41 9.32
N PRO A 282 -21.93 -5.55 8.66
CA PRO A 282 -23.07 -5.99 7.86
C PRO A 282 -22.66 -7.03 6.81
N VAL A 283 -23.55 -8.00 6.55
CA VAL A 283 -23.28 -9.10 5.61
C VAL A 283 -22.91 -8.57 4.22
N ASN A 284 -23.61 -7.54 3.73
CA ASN A 284 -23.32 -6.94 2.43
C ASN A 284 -21.90 -6.34 2.38
N THR A 285 -21.44 -5.67 3.44
CA THR A 285 -20.06 -5.14 3.51
C THR A 285 -19.04 -6.27 3.40
N LYS A 286 -19.31 -7.41 4.02
CA LYS A 286 -18.41 -8.59 3.93
C LYS A 286 -18.40 -9.19 2.52
N TYR A 287 -19.56 -9.28 1.86
CA TYR A 287 -19.65 -9.71 0.46
C TYR A 287 -18.91 -8.76 -0.48
N ASP A 288 -19.10 -7.45 -0.30
CA ASP A 288 -18.40 -6.44 -1.09
C ASP A 288 -16.88 -6.54 -0.94
N LEU A 289 -16.38 -6.74 0.30
CA LEU A 289 -14.95 -6.95 0.55
C LEU A 289 -14.42 -8.18 -0.20
N GLU A 290 -15.12 -9.31 -0.11
CA GLU A 290 -14.71 -10.54 -0.79
C GLU A 290 -14.69 -10.35 -2.32
N ILE A 291 -15.68 -9.64 -2.88
CA ILE A 291 -15.76 -9.34 -4.30
C ILE A 291 -14.58 -8.45 -4.72
N TYR A 292 -14.31 -7.37 -3.99
CA TYR A 292 -13.18 -6.48 -4.29
C TYR A 292 -11.82 -7.17 -4.14
N CYS A 293 -11.64 -8.01 -3.13
CA CYS A 293 -10.41 -8.81 -2.99
C CYS A 293 -10.22 -9.75 -4.19
N SER A 294 -11.26 -10.42 -4.62
CA SER A 294 -11.25 -11.30 -5.79
C SER A 294 -10.97 -10.52 -7.09
N MET A 295 -11.55 -9.33 -7.26
CA MET A 295 -11.25 -8.44 -8.39
C MET A 295 -9.77 -8.01 -8.38
N ALA A 296 -9.25 -7.64 -7.22
CA ALA A 296 -7.85 -7.26 -7.06
C ALA A 296 -6.88 -8.38 -7.42
N LEU A 297 -7.25 -9.64 -7.15
CA LEU A 297 -6.44 -10.82 -7.46
C LEU A 297 -6.64 -11.34 -8.90
N GLY A 298 -7.57 -10.74 -9.66
CA GLY A 298 -7.85 -11.16 -11.03
C GLY A 298 -8.60 -12.49 -11.14
N GLU A 299 -9.25 -12.93 -10.05
CA GLU A 299 -9.98 -14.20 -9.99
C GLU A 299 -11.36 -14.16 -10.71
N HIS A 300 -11.74 -13.00 -11.25
CA HIS A 300 -13.06 -12.74 -11.84
C HIS A 300 -13.07 -12.68 -13.37
N ARG A 301 -12.32 -13.52 -14.05
CA ARG A 301 -12.62 -13.75 -15.46
C ARG A 301 -13.97 -14.46 -15.51
N PHE A 302 -14.95 -13.84 -16.18
CA PHE A 302 -16.16 -14.55 -16.53
C PHE A 302 -15.77 -15.84 -17.25
N LYS A 303 -16.28 -16.99 -16.79
CA LYS A 303 -16.17 -18.25 -17.54
C LYS A 303 -16.97 -18.09 -18.84
N GLY A 304 -16.38 -17.44 -19.83
CA GLY A 304 -17.06 -17.11 -21.08
C GLY A 304 -16.16 -16.48 -22.13
N ASP A 305 -15.01 -15.94 -21.72
CA ASP A 305 -14.04 -15.32 -22.64
C ASP A 305 -12.85 -16.28 -22.88
N ASN A 306 -13.13 -17.38 -23.58
CA ASN A 306 -12.13 -18.19 -24.29
C ASN A 306 -12.46 -18.17 -25.78
#